data_1e9eb896c6752b44bfcc952917373989
#
_entry.id   1e9eb896c6752b44bfcc952917373989
#
_cell.length_a   1.000
_cell.length_b   1.000
_cell.length_c   1.000
_cell.angle_alpha   90.00
_cell.angle_beta   90.00
_cell.angle_gamma   90.00
#
_symmetry.space_group_name_H-M   'P 1'
#
loop_
_entity.id
_entity.type
_entity.pdbx_description
1 polymer ?
#
loop_
_entity_poly.entity_id
_entity_poly.type
_entity_poly.pdbx_seq_one_letter_code
_entity_poly.pdbx_strand_id
1 'polypeptide(L)'
;SISVLKDASSTSIYGARAANGVVVITTKRGLAMDKAKVTLRAQYGFSQLASNDNWTMMNTPERIQFEKEIGLDTGQDYEILSRTNVNWLNEVFNDRAPLQNYELSVNRATERLNYYVSGGFYDQDGIAQSSSFRRYNMRANAEVKASNWLKIGTNTMAAYEEVQQAEEGEMALYTPISGSRFMLPYWNPYNADGSLASENDGTWTGTGQNPIEWMANNPVSYKKYKLLSTVFAEITPIQNLTIRGQFGADYSHSTAFMQSFPSYIINNNSGKAGRSSSDILSL
;
A
#
# COMPACT_ATOMS: atom_id res chain seq x y z
N SER A 1 -3.65 -16.92 -17.16
CA SER A 1 -4.28 -17.95 -16.33
C SER A 1 -3.47 -18.20 -15.07
N ILE A 2 -4.15 -18.74 -14.06
CA ILE A 2 -3.55 -19.18 -12.80
C ILE A 2 -3.90 -20.65 -12.65
N SER A 3 -2.89 -21.50 -12.43
CA SER A 3 -3.05 -22.93 -12.16
C SER A 3 -2.39 -23.26 -10.81
N VAL A 4 -3.09 -24.01 -9.96
CA VAL A 4 -2.58 -24.42 -8.66
C VAL A 4 -2.33 -25.93 -8.69
N LEU A 5 -1.05 -26.32 -8.53
CA LEU A 5 -0.62 -27.72 -8.48
C LEU A 5 -0.47 -28.09 -7.00
N LYS A 6 -1.23 -29.09 -6.55
CA LYS A 6 -1.27 -29.50 -5.13
C LYS A 6 -0.72 -30.91 -4.89
N ASP A 7 -0.62 -31.71 -5.95
CA ASP A 7 -0.19 -33.10 -5.85
C ASP A 7 1.33 -33.21 -6.08
N ALA A 8 1.94 -34.21 -5.44
CA ALA A 8 3.38 -34.42 -5.46
C ALA A 8 3.92 -34.74 -6.88
N SER A 9 3.11 -35.35 -7.73
CA SER A 9 3.56 -35.74 -9.09
C SER A 9 3.69 -34.51 -10.00
N SER A 10 2.74 -33.59 -9.92
CA SER A 10 2.77 -32.34 -10.69
C SER A 10 3.77 -31.30 -10.16
N THR A 11 4.08 -31.34 -8.86
CA THR A 11 5.02 -30.40 -8.22
C THR A 11 6.46 -30.85 -8.27
N SER A 12 6.74 -32.14 -8.47
CA SER A 12 8.09 -32.73 -8.46
C SER A 12 9.08 -32.07 -9.43
N ILE A 13 8.58 -31.58 -10.58
CA ILE A 13 9.41 -30.90 -11.60
C ILE A 13 9.91 -29.52 -11.16
N TYR A 14 9.35 -28.97 -10.06
CA TYR A 14 9.71 -27.63 -9.55
C TYR A 14 10.70 -27.71 -8.36
N GLY A 15 11.18 -28.91 -8.01
CA GLY A 15 12.17 -29.14 -6.97
C GLY A 15 11.64 -29.05 -5.54
N ALA A 16 12.54 -29.06 -4.55
CA ALA A 16 12.21 -29.15 -3.13
C ALA A 16 11.31 -27.99 -2.60
N ARG A 17 11.42 -26.80 -3.18
CA ARG A 17 10.57 -25.65 -2.81
C ARG A 17 9.09 -25.85 -3.13
N ALA A 18 8.76 -26.82 -3.96
CA ALA A 18 7.39 -27.14 -4.35
C ALA A 18 6.65 -28.08 -3.39
N ALA A 19 7.26 -28.47 -2.27
CA ALA A 19 6.66 -29.40 -1.29
C ALA A 19 5.28 -28.94 -0.76
N ASN A 20 5.03 -27.63 -0.66
CA ASN A 20 3.78 -27.05 -0.22
C ASN A 20 2.82 -26.68 -1.38
N GLY A 21 3.12 -27.12 -2.61
CA GLY A 21 2.36 -26.81 -3.82
C GLY A 21 3.00 -25.73 -4.68
N VAL A 22 2.51 -25.59 -5.91
CA VAL A 22 2.98 -24.62 -6.91
C VAL A 22 1.83 -23.84 -7.49
N VAL A 23 1.99 -22.52 -7.55
CA VAL A 23 1.08 -21.64 -8.28
C VAL A 23 1.75 -21.23 -9.59
N VAL A 24 1.23 -21.72 -10.71
CA VAL A 24 1.72 -21.40 -12.05
C VAL A 24 0.92 -20.23 -12.60
N ILE A 25 1.61 -19.12 -12.88
CA ILE A 25 0.99 -17.91 -13.44
C ILE A 25 1.45 -17.76 -14.89
N THR A 26 0.51 -17.93 -15.83
CA THR A 26 0.76 -17.64 -17.25
C THR A 26 0.38 -16.18 -17.53
N THR A 27 1.35 -15.37 -17.85
CA THR A 27 1.17 -13.95 -18.15
C THR A 27 0.55 -13.73 -19.55
N LYS A 28 0.00 -12.53 -19.76
CA LYS A 28 -0.58 -12.13 -21.04
C LYS A 28 0.49 -12.14 -22.13
N ARG A 29 0.10 -12.60 -23.32
CA ARG A 29 0.91 -12.59 -24.54
C ARG A 29 0.18 -11.85 -25.65
N GLY A 30 0.85 -11.60 -26.76
CA GLY A 30 0.24 -11.06 -27.95
C GLY A 30 -0.85 -11.99 -28.49
N LEU A 31 -1.88 -11.40 -29.07
CA LEU A 31 -2.94 -12.11 -29.76
C LEU A 31 -2.69 -12.05 -31.28
N ALA A 32 -2.99 -13.15 -31.99
CA ALA A 32 -2.91 -13.19 -33.43
C ALA A 32 -3.93 -12.24 -34.05
N MET A 33 -3.45 -11.18 -34.67
CA MET A 33 -4.28 -10.11 -35.27
C MET A 33 -3.52 -9.40 -36.38
N ASP A 34 -4.24 -8.91 -37.39
CA ASP A 34 -3.64 -8.17 -38.51
C ASP A 34 -2.97 -6.87 -38.07
N LYS A 35 -3.55 -6.19 -37.06
CA LYS A 35 -3.03 -4.94 -36.51
C LYS A 35 -2.75 -5.08 -35.03
N ALA A 36 -1.84 -4.25 -34.53
CA ALA A 36 -1.60 -4.17 -33.09
C ALA A 36 -2.86 -3.66 -32.37
N LYS A 37 -3.22 -4.32 -31.28
CA LYS A 37 -4.33 -3.90 -30.40
C LYS A 37 -3.79 -3.01 -29.31
N VAL A 38 -4.26 -1.78 -29.27
CA VAL A 38 -4.05 -0.84 -28.18
C VAL A 38 -5.26 -0.89 -27.26
N THR A 39 -5.02 -0.99 -25.95
CA THR A 39 -6.09 -0.99 -24.95
C THR A 39 -5.72 -0.02 -23.85
N LEU A 40 -6.58 0.95 -23.62
CA LEU A 40 -6.54 1.83 -22.45
C LEU A 40 -7.60 1.37 -21.45
N ARG A 41 -7.21 1.21 -20.20
CA ARG A 41 -8.13 1.02 -19.08
C ARG A 41 -7.95 2.18 -18.12
N ALA A 42 -9.06 2.77 -17.70
CA ALA A 42 -9.10 3.81 -16.71
C ALA A 42 -10.15 3.45 -15.66
N GLN A 43 -9.78 3.56 -14.41
CA GLN A 43 -10.66 3.35 -13.26
C GLN A 43 -10.46 4.51 -12.30
N TYR A 44 -11.56 5.10 -11.88
CA TYR A 44 -11.61 6.08 -10.82
C TYR A 44 -12.63 5.63 -9.79
N GLY A 45 -12.31 5.81 -8.53
CA GLY A 45 -13.18 5.44 -7.42
C GLY A 45 -12.78 6.17 -6.15
N PHE A 46 -13.44 5.83 -5.08
CA PHE A 46 -13.07 6.28 -3.74
C PHE A 46 -13.34 5.17 -2.73
N SER A 47 -12.58 5.20 -1.65
CA SER A 47 -12.79 4.36 -0.47
C SER A 47 -13.28 5.26 0.67
N GLN A 48 -14.09 4.71 1.55
CA GLN A 48 -14.55 5.39 2.76
C GLN A 48 -14.64 4.38 3.89
N LEU A 49 -14.65 4.88 5.12
CA LEU A 49 -14.92 4.05 6.28
C LEU A 49 -16.33 3.44 6.13
N ALA A 50 -16.45 2.14 6.33
CA ALA A 50 -17.74 1.49 6.35
C ALA A 50 -18.53 2.02 7.55
N SER A 51 -19.50 2.90 7.28
CA SER A 51 -20.38 3.42 8.30
C SER A 51 -21.41 2.35 8.65
N ASN A 52 -21.43 1.95 9.89
CA ASN A 52 -22.55 1.21 10.48
C ASN A 52 -22.82 1.73 11.89
N ASP A 53 -23.94 1.40 12.45
CA ASP A 53 -24.37 1.88 13.79
C ASP A 53 -23.39 1.50 14.91
N ASN A 54 -22.47 0.58 14.68
CA ASN A 54 -21.44 0.16 15.64
C ASN A 54 -20.25 1.12 15.75
N TRP A 55 -20.18 2.15 14.87
CA TRP A 55 -19.09 3.12 14.84
C TRP A 55 -19.55 4.54 15.25
N THR A 56 -20.71 4.66 15.89
CA THR A 56 -21.15 5.94 16.47
C THR A 56 -20.35 6.24 17.74
N MET A 57 -19.80 7.44 17.80
CA MET A 57 -19.09 7.96 18.97
C MET A 57 -19.97 8.98 19.67
N MET A 58 -19.87 9.02 21.01
CA MET A 58 -20.56 10.04 21.79
C MET A 58 -20.08 11.45 21.38
N ASN A 59 -21.01 12.37 21.22
CA ASN A 59 -20.72 13.79 21.14
C ASN A 59 -20.46 14.37 22.53
N THR A 60 -20.03 15.63 22.63
CA THR A 60 -19.68 16.25 23.88
C THR A 60 -20.85 16.29 24.91
N PRO A 61 -22.08 16.68 24.54
CA PRO A 61 -23.22 16.61 25.45
C PRO A 61 -23.47 15.19 25.98
N GLU A 62 -23.49 14.20 25.13
CA GLU A 62 -23.69 12.79 25.50
C GLU A 62 -22.58 12.28 26.43
N ARG A 63 -21.33 12.64 26.13
CA ARG A 63 -20.19 12.27 26.96
C ARG A 63 -20.24 12.90 28.34
N ILE A 64 -20.55 14.19 28.45
CA ILE A 64 -20.69 14.89 29.72
C ILE A 64 -21.86 14.31 30.54
N GLN A 65 -22.98 13.97 29.88
CA GLN A 65 -24.10 13.32 30.54
C GLN A 65 -23.67 11.94 31.09
N PHE A 66 -23.02 11.14 30.32
CA PHE A 66 -22.51 9.83 30.72
C PHE A 66 -21.57 9.94 31.94
N GLU A 67 -20.62 10.88 31.93
CA GLU A 67 -19.68 11.10 33.05
C GLU A 67 -20.41 11.47 34.34
N LYS A 68 -21.42 12.32 34.26
CA LYS A 68 -22.27 12.67 35.41
C LYS A 68 -23.05 11.48 35.96
N GLU A 69 -23.61 10.65 35.06
CA GLU A 69 -24.39 9.47 35.43
C GLU A 69 -23.55 8.39 36.15
N ILE A 70 -22.29 8.21 35.73
CA ILE A 70 -21.40 7.26 36.41
C ILE A 70 -20.63 7.85 37.59
N GLY A 71 -20.89 9.13 37.94
CA GLY A 71 -20.22 9.80 39.04
C GLY A 71 -18.73 10.05 38.81
N LEU A 72 -18.29 10.17 37.56
CA LEU A 72 -16.90 10.48 37.23
C LEU A 72 -16.66 11.98 37.48
N ASP A 73 -15.92 12.30 38.54
CA ASP A 73 -15.44 13.65 38.78
C ASP A 73 -14.08 13.84 38.07
N THR A 74 -14.10 14.55 36.96
CA THR A 74 -12.89 14.89 36.24
C THR A 74 -12.16 16.13 36.76
N GLY A 75 -12.76 16.84 37.71
CA GLY A 75 -12.27 18.13 38.22
C GLY A 75 -12.29 19.25 37.15
N GLN A 76 -12.94 19.03 36.00
CA GLN A 76 -13.01 19.97 34.91
C GLN A 76 -14.34 20.70 34.85
N ASP A 77 -14.31 21.93 34.30
CA ASP A 77 -15.52 22.72 34.12
C ASP A 77 -16.28 22.28 32.85
N TYR A 78 -17.38 21.56 33.04
CA TYR A 78 -18.23 21.08 31.95
C TYR A 78 -18.86 22.22 31.13
N GLU A 79 -19.00 23.43 31.65
CA GLU A 79 -19.47 24.57 30.85
C GLU A 79 -18.42 24.97 29.82
N ILE A 80 -17.14 24.97 30.19
CA ILE A 80 -16.03 25.20 29.27
C ILE A 80 -15.92 24.08 28.26
N LEU A 81 -15.95 22.81 28.68
CA LEU A 81 -15.84 21.64 27.81
C LEU A 81 -16.97 21.58 26.80
N SER A 82 -18.18 22.00 27.15
CA SER A 82 -19.35 21.98 26.25
C SER A 82 -19.21 22.88 25.03
N ARG A 83 -18.23 23.78 25.00
CA ARG A 83 -17.95 24.68 23.89
C ARG A 83 -17.24 23.99 22.71
N THR A 84 -16.71 22.81 22.96
CA THR A 84 -15.97 22.00 21.96
C THR A 84 -16.71 20.70 21.71
N ASN A 85 -16.83 20.32 20.45
CA ASN A 85 -17.43 19.05 20.02
C ASN A 85 -16.74 18.52 18.77
N VAL A 86 -15.76 17.65 18.95
CA VAL A 86 -14.93 17.06 17.89
C VAL A 86 -15.46 15.69 17.52
N ASN A 87 -15.67 15.46 16.25
CA ASN A 87 -15.89 14.12 15.71
C ASN A 87 -14.55 13.50 15.31
N TRP A 88 -13.95 12.76 16.21
CA TRP A 88 -12.64 12.15 16.02
C TRP A 88 -12.56 11.16 14.87
N LEU A 89 -13.68 10.57 14.44
CA LEU A 89 -13.69 9.75 13.21
C LEU A 89 -13.39 10.60 11.98
N ASN A 90 -13.95 11.81 11.90
CA ASN A 90 -13.73 12.71 10.78
C ASN A 90 -12.32 13.32 10.80
N GLU A 91 -11.73 13.46 11.99
CA GLU A 91 -10.38 14.01 12.14
C GLU A 91 -9.29 13.02 11.74
N VAL A 92 -9.51 11.71 11.90
CA VAL A 92 -8.48 10.68 11.64
C VAL A 92 -8.73 9.89 10.39
N PHE A 93 -9.95 9.94 9.83
CA PHE A 93 -10.29 9.22 8.60
C PHE A 93 -10.74 10.18 7.49
N ASN A 94 -10.43 9.81 6.27
CA ASN A 94 -10.89 10.51 5.08
C ASN A 94 -12.33 10.07 4.73
N ASP A 95 -13.23 11.02 4.55
CA ASP A 95 -14.60 10.73 4.11
C ASP A 95 -14.63 10.05 2.74
N ARG A 96 -13.74 10.46 1.85
CA ARG A 96 -13.59 9.95 0.49
C ARG A 96 -12.12 9.92 0.11
N ALA A 97 -11.48 8.78 0.30
CA ALA A 97 -10.12 8.54 -0.15
C ALA A 97 -10.12 8.18 -1.64
N PRO A 98 -9.60 9.04 -2.53
CA PRO A 98 -9.64 8.78 -3.97
C PRO A 98 -8.74 7.62 -4.36
N LEU A 99 -9.16 6.93 -5.43
CA LEU A 99 -8.42 5.86 -6.08
C LEU A 99 -8.46 6.09 -7.58
N GLN A 100 -7.31 6.01 -8.22
CA GLN A 100 -7.19 6.06 -9.67
C GLN A 100 -6.23 4.98 -10.17
N ASN A 101 -6.61 4.37 -11.29
CA ASN A 101 -5.82 3.31 -11.91
C ASN A 101 -5.91 3.43 -13.43
N TYR A 102 -4.76 3.57 -14.07
CA TYR A 102 -4.65 3.68 -15.53
C TYR A 102 -3.69 2.62 -16.05
N GLU A 103 -4.09 1.89 -17.08
CA GLU A 103 -3.26 0.92 -17.78
C GLU A 103 -3.37 1.14 -19.29
N LEU A 104 -2.25 1.37 -19.94
CA LEU A 104 -2.13 1.35 -21.39
C LEU A 104 -1.40 0.08 -21.80
N SER A 105 -1.95 -0.67 -22.73
CA SER A 105 -1.28 -1.87 -23.28
C SER A 105 -1.37 -1.95 -24.78
N VAL A 106 -0.31 -2.51 -25.36
CA VAL A 106 -0.20 -2.80 -26.80
C VAL A 106 0.21 -4.26 -26.97
N ASN A 107 -0.50 -4.98 -27.80
CA ASN A 107 -0.17 -6.37 -28.06
C ASN A 107 -0.45 -6.77 -29.53
N ARG A 108 0.33 -7.71 -30.01
CA ARG A 108 0.17 -8.34 -31.33
C ARG A 108 0.94 -9.65 -31.37
N ALA A 109 0.45 -10.60 -32.15
CA ALA A 109 1.21 -11.76 -32.58
C ALA A 109 1.17 -11.87 -34.10
N THR A 110 2.34 -12.11 -34.70
CA THR A 110 2.55 -12.47 -36.08
C THR A 110 3.26 -13.82 -36.13
N GLU A 111 3.54 -14.35 -37.31
CA GLU A 111 4.31 -15.59 -37.44
C GLU A 111 5.72 -15.52 -36.84
N ARG A 112 6.33 -14.31 -36.81
CA ARG A 112 7.72 -14.11 -36.37
C ARG A 112 7.85 -13.37 -35.06
N LEU A 113 6.84 -12.56 -34.65
CA LEU A 113 6.92 -11.70 -33.50
C LEU A 113 5.62 -11.78 -32.67
N ASN A 114 5.74 -12.08 -31.40
CA ASN A 114 4.66 -12.04 -30.44
C ASN A 114 5.07 -11.09 -29.31
N TYR A 115 4.28 -10.07 -29.05
CA TYR A 115 4.57 -9.15 -27.96
C TYR A 115 3.32 -8.66 -27.22
N TYR A 116 3.53 -8.38 -25.95
CA TYR A 116 2.62 -7.65 -25.08
C TYR A 116 3.45 -6.67 -24.26
N VAL A 117 3.16 -5.38 -24.40
CA VAL A 117 3.79 -4.31 -23.61
C VAL A 117 2.69 -3.55 -22.92
N SER A 118 2.87 -3.25 -21.64
CA SER A 118 1.95 -2.39 -20.91
C SER A 118 2.68 -1.51 -19.90
N GLY A 119 2.12 -0.32 -19.68
CA GLY A 119 2.48 0.60 -18.60
C GLY A 119 1.25 0.90 -17.77
N GLY A 120 1.40 1.00 -16.45
CA GLY A 120 0.32 1.28 -15.53
C GLY A 120 0.73 2.27 -14.45
N PHE A 121 -0.24 3.04 -14.02
CA PHE A 121 -0.18 3.95 -12.90
C PHE A 121 -1.36 3.67 -11.98
N TYR A 122 -1.06 3.51 -10.69
CA TYR A 122 -2.04 3.33 -9.63
C TYR A 122 -1.72 4.32 -8.52
N ASP A 123 -2.74 5.05 -8.05
CA ASP A 123 -2.63 6.01 -6.96
C ASP A 123 -3.88 5.90 -6.10
N GLN A 124 -3.70 5.73 -4.81
CA GLN A 124 -4.78 5.57 -3.85
C GLN A 124 -4.40 6.26 -2.54
N ASP A 125 -5.26 7.14 -2.09
CA ASP A 125 -5.22 7.61 -0.71
C ASP A 125 -5.85 6.56 0.21
N GLY A 126 -5.29 6.41 1.39
CA GLY A 126 -5.84 5.52 2.40
C GLY A 126 -7.07 6.10 3.09
N ILE A 127 -7.88 5.24 3.68
CA ILE A 127 -9.01 5.67 4.53
C ILE A 127 -8.49 6.41 5.76
N ALA A 128 -7.42 5.93 6.41
CA ALA A 128 -6.75 6.67 7.46
C ALA A 128 -5.97 7.85 6.85
N GLN A 129 -6.05 9.03 7.48
CA GLN A 129 -5.25 10.19 7.08
C GLN A 129 -3.76 9.85 7.12
N SER A 130 -2.96 10.57 6.34
CA SER A 130 -1.51 10.34 6.20
C SER A 130 -1.12 8.97 5.64
N SER A 131 -2.04 8.21 5.05
CA SER A 131 -1.73 6.96 4.37
C SER A 131 -2.03 7.03 2.89
N SER A 132 -1.12 6.50 2.07
CA SER A 132 -1.29 6.46 0.61
C SER A 132 -0.46 5.36 -0.02
N PHE A 133 -0.87 4.92 -1.20
CA PHE A 133 -0.15 3.96 -2.03
C PHE A 133 -0.10 4.43 -3.47
N ARG A 134 1.12 4.52 -4.03
CA ARG A 134 1.34 4.87 -5.44
C ARG A 134 2.22 3.84 -6.09
N ARG A 135 1.87 3.42 -7.31
CA ARG A 135 2.63 2.44 -8.07
C ARG A 135 2.71 2.80 -9.54
N TYR A 136 3.92 2.77 -10.07
CA TYR A 136 4.22 2.74 -11.50
C TYR A 136 4.67 1.34 -11.86
N ASN A 137 4.12 0.77 -12.92
CA ASN A 137 4.51 -0.54 -13.37
C ASN A 137 4.62 -0.61 -14.89
N MET A 138 5.56 -1.40 -15.34
CA MET A 138 5.77 -1.71 -16.76
C MET A 138 5.90 -3.23 -16.94
N ARG A 139 5.37 -3.73 -18.03
CA ARG A 139 5.54 -5.13 -18.44
C ARG A 139 5.87 -5.19 -19.91
N ALA A 140 6.85 -6.04 -20.23
CA ALA A 140 7.23 -6.35 -21.60
C ALA A 140 7.41 -7.86 -21.73
N ASN A 141 6.53 -8.51 -22.48
CA ASN A 141 6.64 -9.91 -22.87
C ASN A 141 6.82 -9.92 -24.38
N ALA A 142 7.92 -10.47 -24.86
CA ALA A 142 8.21 -10.53 -26.28
C ALA A 142 8.84 -11.88 -26.65
N GLU A 143 8.43 -12.42 -27.78
CA GLU A 143 9.00 -13.61 -28.40
C GLU A 143 9.28 -13.32 -29.85
N VAL A 144 10.48 -13.64 -30.34
CA VAL A 144 10.91 -13.47 -31.73
C VAL A 144 11.38 -14.81 -32.27
N LYS A 145 10.81 -15.23 -33.36
CA LYS A 145 11.33 -16.33 -34.18
C LYS A 145 12.43 -15.77 -35.08
N ALA A 146 13.67 -15.78 -34.54
CA ALA A 146 14.83 -15.20 -35.21
C ALA A 146 15.22 -15.97 -36.48
N SER A 147 14.99 -17.31 -36.48
CA SER A 147 15.14 -18.18 -37.64
C SER A 147 14.18 -19.37 -37.55
N ASN A 148 14.22 -20.28 -38.50
CA ASN A 148 13.38 -21.49 -38.45
C ASN A 148 13.76 -22.45 -37.33
N TRP A 149 14.97 -22.33 -36.79
CA TRP A 149 15.51 -23.15 -35.71
C TRP A 149 15.74 -22.41 -34.41
N LEU A 150 15.58 -21.06 -34.35
CA LEU A 150 15.85 -20.26 -33.18
C LEU A 150 14.68 -19.34 -32.84
N LYS A 151 14.16 -19.48 -31.60
CA LYS A 151 13.22 -18.58 -30.97
C LYS A 151 13.85 -18.03 -29.70
N ILE A 152 13.77 -16.73 -29.49
CA ILE A 152 14.21 -16.04 -28.27
C ILE A 152 13.06 -15.23 -27.66
N GLY A 153 13.09 -15.05 -26.38
CA GLY A 153 12.04 -14.24 -25.76
C GLY A 153 12.41 -13.76 -24.37
N THR A 154 11.60 -12.81 -23.92
CA THR A 154 11.69 -12.24 -22.58
C THR A 154 10.32 -12.04 -21.97
N ASN A 155 10.24 -12.20 -20.65
CA ASN A 155 9.11 -11.76 -19.83
C ASN A 155 9.68 -10.89 -18.72
N THR A 156 9.48 -9.60 -18.84
CA THR A 156 10.03 -8.62 -17.89
C THR A 156 8.91 -7.80 -17.27
N MET A 157 8.99 -7.59 -15.97
CA MET A 157 8.13 -6.70 -15.22
C MET A 157 9.01 -5.82 -14.33
N ALA A 158 8.80 -4.52 -14.40
CA ALA A 158 9.37 -3.55 -13.48
C ALA A 158 8.26 -2.81 -12.74
N ALA A 159 8.47 -2.54 -11.47
CA ALA A 159 7.56 -1.74 -10.66
C ALA A 159 8.33 -0.82 -9.72
N TYR A 160 7.77 0.36 -9.50
CA TYR A 160 8.16 1.30 -8.46
C TYR A 160 6.93 1.59 -7.60
N GLU A 161 7.08 1.44 -6.30
CA GLU A 161 6.02 1.62 -5.31
C GLU A 161 6.45 2.64 -4.26
N GLU A 162 5.55 3.55 -3.93
CA GLU A 162 5.64 4.45 -2.79
C GLU A 162 4.48 4.17 -1.86
N VAL A 163 4.77 4.01 -0.59
CA VAL A 163 3.77 3.79 0.47
C VAL A 163 4.02 4.84 1.54
N GLN A 164 2.99 5.60 1.87
CA GLN A 164 2.91 6.30 3.15
C GLN A 164 2.01 5.50 4.05
N GLN A 165 2.48 5.19 5.23
CA GLN A 165 1.76 4.36 6.17
C GLN A 165 1.41 5.20 7.40
N ALA A 166 0.13 5.24 7.75
CA ALA A 166 -0.27 5.68 9.07
C ALA A 166 0.29 4.70 10.10
N GLU A 167 0.74 5.21 11.23
CA GLU A 167 1.22 4.33 12.30
C GLU A 167 0.07 3.47 12.81
N GLU A 168 0.33 2.19 12.96
CA GLU A 168 -0.62 1.20 13.45
C GLU A 168 -0.10 0.62 14.77
N GLY A 169 -0.96 0.51 15.77
CA GLY A 169 -0.63 -0.10 17.04
C GLY A 169 -1.87 -0.22 17.90
N GLU A 170 -2.07 -1.38 18.52
CA GLU A 170 -3.28 -1.65 19.29
C GLU A 170 -3.42 -0.80 20.55
N MET A 171 -2.32 -0.31 21.11
CA MET A 171 -2.28 0.37 22.42
C MET A 171 -1.84 1.84 22.33
N ALA A 172 -1.50 2.32 21.16
CA ALA A 172 -1.02 3.69 21.01
C ALA A 172 -2.18 4.67 20.79
N LEU A 173 -2.43 5.56 21.71
CA LEU A 173 -3.53 6.53 21.68
C LEU A 173 -3.46 7.49 20.46
N TYR A 174 -2.31 7.61 19.85
CA TYR A 174 -2.03 8.50 18.72
C TYR A 174 -2.23 7.86 17.35
N THR A 175 -2.56 6.56 17.26
CA THR A 175 -2.87 5.95 15.97
C THR A 175 -4.28 6.31 15.51
N PRO A 176 -4.60 6.30 14.20
CA PRO A 176 -5.91 6.67 13.69
C PRO A 176 -7.06 5.91 14.35
N ILE A 177 -6.93 4.59 14.49
CA ILE A 177 -7.98 3.76 15.10
C ILE A 177 -8.12 4.06 16.59
N SER A 178 -7.02 4.09 17.31
CA SER A 178 -7.05 4.38 18.76
C SER A 178 -7.45 5.82 19.03
N GLY A 179 -6.94 6.78 18.26
CA GLY A 179 -7.33 8.19 18.35
C GLY A 179 -8.82 8.38 18.14
N SER A 180 -9.43 7.71 17.18
CA SER A 180 -10.88 7.81 16.97
C SER A 180 -11.70 7.24 18.13
N ARG A 181 -11.17 6.28 18.90
CA ARG A 181 -11.90 5.57 19.96
C ARG A 181 -11.70 6.15 21.35
N PHE A 182 -10.49 6.60 21.64
CA PHE A 182 -10.11 6.99 23.01
C PHE A 182 -10.07 8.49 23.25
N MET A 183 -10.04 9.28 22.17
CA MET A 183 -10.08 10.74 22.31
C MET A 183 -11.48 11.21 22.68
N LEU A 184 -11.55 12.13 23.64
CA LEU A 184 -12.82 12.66 24.10
C LEU A 184 -13.29 13.79 23.18
N PRO A 185 -14.60 13.92 22.92
CA PRO A 185 -15.13 14.87 21.95
C PRO A 185 -14.94 16.34 22.32
N TYR A 186 -14.61 16.64 23.56
CA TYR A 186 -14.28 17.98 24.01
C TYR A 186 -12.78 18.32 24.00
N TRP A 187 -11.92 17.42 23.55
CA TRP A 187 -10.51 17.72 23.30
C TRP A 187 -10.33 18.21 21.86
N ASN A 188 -9.87 19.46 21.72
CA ASN A 188 -9.69 20.07 20.42
C ASN A 188 -8.27 19.80 19.90
N PRO A 189 -8.11 19.16 18.72
CA PRO A 189 -6.78 18.96 18.14
C PRO A 189 -6.13 20.23 17.60
N TYR A 190 -6.87 21.35 17.54
CA TYR A 190 -6.42 22.61 16.97
C TYR A 190 -6.45 23.75 17.98
N ASN A 191 -5.49 24.65 17.86
CA ASN A 191 -5.48 25.93 18.54
C ASN A 191 -6.46 26.92 17.89
N ALA A 192 -6.71 28.04 18.53
CA ALA A 192 -7.62 29.06 18.03
C ALA A 192 -7.16 29.70 16.70
N ASP A 193 -5.88 29.65 16.38
CA ASP A 193 -5.28 30.12 15.13
C ASP A 193 -5.27 29.05 14.01
N GLY A 194 -5.79 27.84 14.29
CA GLY A 194 -5.83 26.71 13.37
C GLY A 194 -4.54 25.87 13.33
N SER A 195 -3.52 26.20 14.11
CA SER A 195 -2.34 25.34 14.29
C SER A 195 -2.71 24.09 15.10
N LEU A 196 -1.91 23.03 14.97
CA LEU A 196 -2.11 21.82 15.78
C LEU A 196 -1.77 22.07 17.24
N ALA A 197 -2.64 21.65 18.13
CA ALA A 197 -2.37 21.65 19.57
C ALA A 197 -1.34 20.57 19.88
N SER A 198 -0.36 20.90 20.71
CA SER A 198 0.78 20.05 21.03
C SER A 198 0.99 19.87 22.53
N GLU A 199 1.37 18.67 22.96
CA GLU A 199 1.84 18.46 24.32
C GLU A 199 3.19 19.14 24.58
N ASN A 200 3.99 19.36 23.54
CA ASN A 200 5.32 19.95 23.67
C ASN A 200 5.29 21.44 24.09
N ASP A 201 4.25 22.16 23.71
CA ASP A 201 4.05 23.57 24.07
C ASP A 201 2.94 23.76 25.11
N GLY A 202 2.31 22.67 25.56
CA GLY A 202 1.26 22.67 26.56
C GLY A 202 -0.11 23.15 26.04
N THR A 203 -0.31 23.24 24.73
CA THR A 203 -1.61 23.62 24.14
C THR A 203 -2.55 22.44 23.99
N TRP A 204 -2.03 21.21 23.92
CA TRP A 204 -2.85 20.01 23.95
C TRP A 204 -3.38 19.70 25.35
N THR A 205 -4.68 19.59 25.47
CA THR A 205 -5.38 19.38 26.80
C THR A 205 -5.88 17.94 26.94
N GLY A 206 -5.74 17.09 25.95
CA GLY A 206 -6.15 15.69 26.00
C GLY A 206 -5.14 14.78 26.69
N THR A 207 -5.53 13.52 26.86
CA THR A 207 -4.63 12.49 27.38
C THR A 207 -3.71 11.97 26.27
N GLY A 208 -2.45 11.74 26.61
CA GLY A 208 -1.45 11.27 25.65
C GLY A 208 -1.10 12.36 24.65
N GLN A 209 -0.85 11.98 23.42
CA GLN A 209 -0.49 12.89 22.34
C GLN A 209 -1.70 13.21 21.47
N ASN A 210 -1.68 14.40 20.86
CA ASN A 210 -2.63 14.74 19.82
C ASN A 210 -2.44 13.82 18.60
N PRO A 211 -3.41 12.95 18.25
CA PRO A 211 -3.25 12.01 17.14
C PRO A 211 -3.00 12.69 15.79
N ILE A 212 -3.58 13.88 15.59
CA ILE A 212 -3.43 14.62 14.33
C ILE A 212 -2.01 15.18 14.21
N GLU A 213 -1.49 15.75 15.29
CA GLU A 213 -0.09 16.22 15.35
C GLU A 213 0.88 15.05 15.16
N TRP A 214 0.60 13.92 15.84
CA TRP A 214 1.44 12.73 15.69
C TRP A 214 1.50 12.25 14.25
N MET A 215 0.36 12.08 13.58
CA MET A 215 0.32 11.63 12.17
C MET A 215 1.04 12.61 11.23
N ALA A 216 0.93 13.91 11.48
CA ALA A 216 1.58 14.92 10.65
C ALA A 216 3.12 14.92 10.84
N ASN A 217 3.59 14.68 12.04
CA ASN A 217 5.00 14.86 12.41
C ASN A 217 5.81 13.56 12.42
N ASN A 218 5.17 12.40 12.38
CA ASN A 218 5.84 11.09 12.41
C ASN A 218 5.58 10.28 11.13
N PRO A 219 6.05 10.78 9.97
CA PRO A 219 5.83 10.09 8.72
C PRO A 219 6.60 8.77 8.66
N VAL A 220 5.92 7.72 8.22
CA VAL A 220 6.50 6.43 7.87
C VAL A 220 6.29 6.21 6.39
N SER A 221 7.37 6.03 5.64
CA SER A 221 7.29 5.81 4.20
C SER A 221 8.21 4.71 3.72
N TYR A 222 7.75 4.03 2.67
CA TYR A 222 8.51 2.97 2.02
C TYR A 222 8.58 3.26 0.52
N LYS A 223 9.76 3.03 -0.06
CA LYS A 223 9.97 3.04 -1.51
C LYS A 223 10.51 1.70 -1.92
N LYS A 224 9.89 1.08 -2.93
CA LYS A 224 10.27 -0.24 -3.40
C LYS A 224 10.43 -0.25 -4.91
N TYR A 225 11.57 -0.74 -5.35
CA TYR A 225 11.83 -1.05 -6.75
C TYR A 225 11.81 -2.57 -6.91
N LYS A 226 11.11 -3.06 -7.91
CA LYS A 226 11.06 -4.48 -8.24
C LYS A 226 11.30 -4.68 -9.72
N LEU A 227 12.21 -5.61 -10.04
CA LEU A 227 12.48 -6.06 -11.41
C LEU A 227 12.42 -7.58 -11.42
N LEU A 228 11.47 -8.13 -12.14
CA LEU A 228 11.37 -9.55 -12.42
C LEU A 228 11.58 -9.74 -13.93
N SER A 229 12.61 -10.48 -14.31
CA SER A 229 12.93 -10.72 -15.72
C SER A 229 13.28 -12.16 -15.95
N THR A 230 12.72 -12.73 -17.00
CA THR A 230 13.10 -14.04 -17.51
C THR A 230 13.42 -13.89 -18.98
N VAL A 231 14.59 -14.33 -19.39
CA VAL A 231 14.99 -14.47 -20.79
C VAL A 231 15.10 -15.95 -21.13
N PHE A 232 14.73 -16.31 -22.36
CA PHE A 232 14.83 -17.68 -22.83
C PHE A 232 15.26 -17.76 -24.28
N ALA A 233 15.91 -18.86 -24.62
CA ALA A 233 16.17 -19.28 -26.00
C ALA A 233 15.66 -20.70 -26.19
N GLU A 234 15.05 -20.95 -27.31
CA GLU A 234 14.54 -22.24 -27.75
C GLU A 234 15.09 -22.54 -29.13
N ILE A 235 15.83 -23.63 -29.23
CA ILE A 235 16.46 -24.08 -30.47
C ILE A 235 15.88 -25.43 -30.90
N THR A 236 15.58 -25.53 -32.21
CA THR A 236 15.07 -26.75 -32.86
C THR A 236 16.11 -27.18 -33.88
N PRO A 237 17.18 -27.88 -33.45
CA PRO A 237 18.31 -28.21 -34.34
C PRO A 237 17.94 -29.23 -35.40
N ILE A 238 16.99 -30.10 -35.09
CA ILE A 238 16.43 -31.10 -36.05
C ILE A 238 14.92 -31.21 -35.78
N GLN A 239 14.20 -31.75 -36.76
CA GLN A 239 12.77 -31.98 -36.66
C GLN A 239 12.43 -32.81 -35.40
N ASN A 240 11.42 -32.39 -34.66
CA ASN A 240 10.92 -33.01 -33.39
C ASN A 240 11.88 -32.97 -32.21
N LEU A 241 13.00 -32.23 -32.25
CA LEU A 241 13.86 -31.96 -31.09
C LEU A 241 13.87 -30.47 -30.77
N THR A 242 13.37 -30.11 -29.58
CA THR A 242 13.42 -28.74 -29.08
C THR A 242 14.23 -28.71 -27.79
N ILE A 243 15.21 -27.83 -27.73
CA ILE A 243 16.02 -27.54 -26.56
C ILE A 243 15.71 -26.12 -26.09
N ARG A 244 15.29 -25.96 -24.86
CA ARG A 244 14.98 -24.67 -24.29
C ARG A 244 15.87 -24.39 -23.06
N GLY A 245 16.56 -23.27 -23.10
CA GLY A 245 17.26 -22.70 -21.97
C GLY A 245 16.56 -21.41 -21.51
N GLN A 246 16.48 -21.18 -20.20
CA GLN A 246 15.98 -19.93 -19.65
C GLN A 246 16.77 -19.51 -18.44
N PHE A 247 16.89 -18.20 -18.28
CA PHE A 247 17.48 -17.55 -17.10
C PHE A 247 16.48 -16.56 -16.53
N GLY A 248 16.28 -16.58 -15.21
CA GLY A 248 15.38 -15.69 -14.51
C GLY A 248 16.12 -14.92 -13.41
N ALA A 249 15.78 -13.65 -13.23
CA ALA A 249 16.26 -12.82 -12.14
C ALA A 249 15.08 -12.11 -11.48
N ASP A 250 15.03 -12.13 -10.16
CA ASP A 250 14.11 -11.34 -9.32
C ASP A 250 14.95 -10.43 -8.42
N TYR A 251 14.90 -9.13 -8.70
CA TYR A 251 15.58 -8.10 -7.93
C TYR A 251 14.57 -7.21 -7.24
N SER A 252 14.77 -6.96 -5.95
CA SER A 252 13.97 -6.06 -5.15
C SER A 252 14.88 -5.18 -4.29
N HIS A 253 14.72 -3.87 -4.41
CA HIS A 253 15.33 -2.88 -3.52
C HIS A 253 14.22 -2.17 -2.75
N SER A 254 14.33 -2.14 -1.42
CA SER A 254 13.37 -1.47 -0.54
C SER A 254 14.09 -0.47 0.36
N THR A 255 13.55 0.72 0.47
CA THR A 255 14.01 1.75 1.41
C THR A 255 12.85 2.12 2.32
N ALA A 256 13.06 2.08 3.62
CA ALA A 256 12.14 2.60 4.63
C ALA A 256 12.69 3.91 5.19
N PHE A 257 11.82 4.89 5.37
CA PHE A 257 12.08 6.12 6.08
C PHE A 257 11.08 6.24 7.22
N MET A 258 11.57 6.47 8.43
CA MET A 258 10.78 6.69 9.62
C MET A 258 11.31 7.92 10.32
N GLN A 259 10.42 8.81 10.72
CA GLN A 259 10.75 9.99 11.51
C GLN A 259 9.88 9.99 12.76
N SER A 260 10.48 10.28 13.88
CA SER A 260 9.81 10.51 15.15
C SER A 260 10.19 11.90 15.64
N PHE A 261 9.20 12.75 15.80
CA PHE A 261 9.39 14.08 16.39
C PHE A 261 9.70 13.97 17.89
N PRO A 262 10.41 14.96 18.45
CA PRO A 262 10.58 15.05 19.88
C PRO A 262 9.22 15.06 20.58
N SER A 263 9.06 14.20 21.58
CA SER A 263 7.87 14.17 22.42
C SER A 263 8.29 13.98 23.87
N TYR A 264 7.79 14.81 24.78
CA TYR A 264 8.03 14.70 26.19
C TYR A 264 7.43 13.43 26.81
N ILE A 265 6.36 12.92 26.22
CA ILE A 265 5.63 11.77 26.76
C ILE A 265 6.26 10.44 26.30
N ILE A 266 6.53 10.28 25.01
CA ILE A 266 6.97 8.99 24.46
C ILE A 266 8.49 8.89 24.36
N ASN A 267 9.16 9.92 23.87
CA ASN A 267 10.57 9.88 23.53
C ASN A 267 11.47 10.63 24.51
N ASN A 268 10.94 11.06 25.64
CA ASN A 268 11.66 11.87 26.62
C ASN A 268 12.45 13.01 25.94
N ASN A 269 11.78 13.74 25.04
CA ASN A 269 12.29 14.88 24.27
C ASN A 269 13.39 14.54 23.24
N SER A 270 13.56 13.30 22.87
CA SER A 270 14.53 12.89 21.84
C SER A 270 13.83 12.55 20.53
N GLY A 271 13.86 13.44 19.55
CA GLY A 271 13.46 13.13 18.19
C GLY A 271 14.45 12.17 17.52
N LYS A 272 13.95 11.30 16.67
CA LYS A 272 14.75 10.35 15.90
C LYS A 272 14.29 10.34 14.45
N ALA A 273 15.24 10.31 13.53
CA ALA A 273 14.98 10.01 12.15
C ALA A 273 15.86 8.82 11.74
N GLY A 274 15.28 7.87 11.05
CA GLY A 274 15.96 6.68 10.61
C GLY A 274 15.67 6.35 9.15
N ARG A 275 16.67 5.81 8.47
CA ARG A 275 16.53 5.26 7.12
C ARG A 275 17.16 3.88 7.09
N SER A 276 16.44 2.92 6.57
CA SER A 276 16.96 1.57 6.29
C SER A 276 16.77 1.22 4.83
N SER A 277 17.64 0.38 4.29
CA SER A 277 17.50 -0.17 2.95
C SER A 277 17.82 -1.66 2.95
N SER A 278 17.19 -2.40 2.06
CA SER A 278 17.47 -3.82 1.83
C SER A 278 17.42 -4.13 0.35
N ASP A 279 18.34 -5.01 -0.07
CA ASP A 279 18.42 -5.55 -1.42
C ASP A 279 18.23 -7.06 -1.39
N ILE A 280 17.40 -7.57 -2.29
CA ILE A 280 17.18 -9.00 -2.48
C ILE A 280 17.35 -9.30 -3.96
N LEU A 281 18.26 -10.22 -4.29
CA LEU A 281 18.45 -10.76 -5.62
C LEU A 281 18.28 -12.28 -5.58
N SER A 282 17.40 -12.81 -6.39
CA SER A 282 17.21 -14.25 -6.62
C SER A 282 17.41 -14.55 -8.11
N LEU A 283 18.20 -15.57 -8.39
CA LEU A 283 18.53 -16.02 -9.75
C LEU A 283 17.91 -17.40 -10.02
#